data_5e5e81ad13489ce9a5a277d613c8e51b
#
_entry.id   5e5e81ad13489ce9a5a277d613c8e51b
#
_cell.length_a   1.000
_cell.length_b   1.000
_cell.length_c   1.000
_cell.angle_alpha   90.00
_cell.angle_beta   90.00
_cell.angle_gamma   90.00
#
_symmetry.space_group_name_H-M   'P 1'
#
loop_
_entity.id
_entity.type
_entity.pdbx_description
1 polymer ?
#
loop_
_entity_poly.entity_id
_entity_poly.type
_entity_poly.pdbx_seq_one_letter_code
_entity_poly.pdbx_strand_id
1 'polypeptide(L)'
;MAIYHSELSAIVCGVNAGLTPILAIQSWQGQYKSGFVEDLTKKHSDTEKLNAIDKLAQDSITRARIKRNAKRECFYALVAKYGADEADRANAVNELVKLCDIDCTVEGKKFLIWLWAVGSKQRRGLIGQALDLFSSASERTFFRRKKEMFDWLNELEGLAISEVKEVLGDVL
;
A
#
# COMPACT_ATOMS: atom_id res chain seq x y z
N MET A 1 20.02 -8.64 13.58
CA MET A 1 20.61 -7.47 12.87
C MET A 1 19.50 -6.83 12.07
N ALA A 2 19.09 -5.63 12.43
CA ALA A 2 17.95 -4.98 11.81
C ALA A 2 18.33 -4.47 10.41
N ILE A 3 17.62 -4.94 9.37
CA ILE A 3 17.83 -4.54 7.98
C ILE A 3 16.89 -3.38 7.63
N TYR A 4 15.70 -3.38 8.23
CA TYR A 4 14.68 -2.34 8.03
C TYR A 4 14.43 -1.60 9.35
N HIS A 5 14.10 -0.32 9.26
CA HIS A 5 13.88 0.53 10.44
C HIS A 5 12.50 0.36 11.08
N SER A 6 11.56 -0.21 10.35
CA SER A 6 10.19 -0.47 10.80
C SER A 6 9.50 -1.47 9.89
N GLU A 7 8.41 -2.05 10.38
CA GLU A 7 7.54 -2.94 9.59
C GLU A 7 7.04 -2.26 8.31
N LEU A 8 6.65 -1.00 8.40
CA LEU A 8 6.20 -0.23 7.24
C LEU A 8 7.32 -0.03 6.22
N SER A 9 8.55 0.22 6.67
CA SER A 9 9.73 0.30 5.79
C SER A 9 9.98 -1.02 5.06
N ALA A 10 9.90 -2.15 5.75
CA ALA A 10 10.04 -3.49 5.16
C ALA A 10 8.94 -3.78 4.13
N ILE A 11 7.68 -3.42 4.45
CA ILE A 11 6.54 -3.57 3.53
C ILE A 11 6.77 -2.76 2.26
N VAL A 12 7.10 -1.47 2.40
CA VAL A 12 7.29 -0.58 1.24
C VAL A 12 8.44 -1.06 0.36
N CYS A 13 9.58 -1.42 0.96
CA CYS A 13 10.71 -1.97 0.22
C CYS A 13 10.36 -3.30 -0.45
N GLY A 14 9.73 -4.22 0.27
CA GLY A 14 9.36 -5.52 -0.26
C GLY A 14 8.32 -5.43 -1.38
N VAL A 15 7.27 -4.63 -1.22
CA VAL A 15 6.23 -4.46 -2.26
C VAL A 15 6.82 -3.88 -3.54
N ASN A 16 7.83 -3.00 -3.42
CA ASN A 16 8.50 -2.34 -4.54
C ASN A 16 9.78 -3.06 -5.01
N ALA A 17 10.04 -4.27 -4.54
CA ALA A 17 11.20 -5.05 -4.96
C ALA A 17 11.20 -5.27 -6.49
N GLY A 18 12.33 -5.02 -7.11
CA GLY A 18 12.49 -5.11 -8.57
C GLY A 18 12.36 -3.77 -9.31
N LEU A 19 11.86 -2.73 -8.65
CA LEU A 19 11.95 -1.37 -9.20
C LEU A 19 13.37 -0.83 -9.00
N THR A 20 13.82 -0.01 -9.96
CA THR A 20 15.10 0.67 -9.77
C THR A 20 15.00 1.57 -8.53
N PRO A 21 16.04 1.61 -7.68
CA PRO A 21 16.02 2.40 -6.44
C PRO A 21 15.62 3.86 -6.65
N ILE A 22 15.97 4.42 -7.80
CA ILE A 22 15.68 5.82 -8.19
C ILE A 22 14.17 6.04 -8.34
N LEU A 23 13.45 5.14 -9.02
CA LEU A 23 12.01 5.27 -9.25
C LEU A 23 11.21 5.03 -7.96
N ALA A 24 11.61 4.04 -7.17
CA ALA A 24 10.98 3.75 -5.88
C ALA A 24 11.12 4.93 -4.90
N ILE A 25 12.30 5.55 -4.83
CA ILE A 25 12.56 6.71 -3.97
C ILE A 25 11.73 7.92 -4.43
N GLN A 26 11.69 8.23 -5.72
CA GLN A 26 10.97 9.41 -6.22
C GLN A 26 9.45 9.30 -6.03
N SER A 27 8.86 8.16 -6.33
CA SER A 27 7.42 7.95 -6.17
C SER A 27 7.01 8.02 -4.69
N TRP A 28 7.80 7.45 -3.81
CA TRP A 28 7.49 7.36 -2.38
C TRP A 28 7.75 8.67 -1.63
N GLN A 29 8.88 9.33 -1.88
CA GLN A 29 9.20 10.63 -1.26
C GLN A 29 8.19 11.73 -1.64
N GLY A 30 7.60 11.66 -2.82
CA GLY A 30 6.55 12.58 -3.24
C GLY A 30 5.29 12.50 -2.36
N GLN A 31 5.01 11.33 -1.79
CA GLN A 31 3.83 11.09 -0.93
C GLN A 31 4.06 11.41 0.55
N TYR A 32 5.32 11.34 1.03
CA TYR A 32 5.66 11.45 2.45
C TYR A 32 6.59 12.63 2.78
N LYS A 33 6.56 13.69 2.01
CA LYS A 33 7.42 14.89 2.19
C LYS A 33 7.22 15.68 3.49
N SER A 34 6.44 15.21 4.45
CA SER A 34 6.28 15.91 5.73
C SER A 34 6.67 15.04 6.91
N GLY A 35 7.86 15.18 7.39
CA GLY A 35 8.28 14.85 8.76
C GLY A 35 8.96 13.49 8.97
N PHE A 36 8.75 12.48 8.14
CA PHE A 36 9.32 11.15 8.36
C PHE A 36 10.75 10.99 7.80
N VAL A 37 11.13 11.80 6.81
CA VAL A 37 12.44 11.70 6.14
C VAL A 37 13.56 12.35 6.97
N GLU A 38 13.26 13.35 7.78
CA GLU A 38 14.28 14.02 8.62
C GLU A 38 14.78 13.14 9.76
N ASP A 39 13.94 12.25 10.30
CA ASP A 39 14.37 11.31 11.35
C ASP A 39 15.19 10.14 10.81
N LEU A 40 15.01 9.76 9.53
CA LEU A 40 15.76 8.68 8.90
C LEU A 40 17.24 9.02 8.68
N THR A 41 17.60 10.29 8.58
CA THR A 41 18.98 10.72 8.33
C THR A 41 19.82 10.90 9.60
N LYS A 42 19.20 11.00 10.78
CA LYS A 42 19.87 11.38 12.02
C LYS A 42 20.20 10.25 13.01
N LYS A 43 19.72 9.03 12.80
CA LYS A 43 19.89 7.92 13.79
C LYS A 43 20.51 6.62 13.27
N HIS A 44 21.30 6.64 12.19
CA HIS A 44 21.80 5.40 11.58
C HIS A 44 23.30 5.22 11.69
N SER A 45 23.78 4.95 12.92
CA SER A 45 25.13 4.43 13.10
C SER A 45 25.22 2.89 13.09
N ASP A 46 24.08 2.16 13.23
CA ASP A 46 24.09 0.71 13.51
C ASP A 46 23.51 -0.20 12.42
N THR A 47 23.01 0.35 11.30
CA THR A 47 22.60 -0.49 10.16
C THR A 47 23.77 -0.69 9.21
N GLU A 48 24.12 -1.94 8.94
CA GLU A 48 25.08 -2.25 7.86
C GLU A 48 24.59 -1.64 6.55
N LYS A 49 25.48 -0.89 5.91
CA LYS A 49 25.24 -0.37 4.56
C LYS A 49 25.33 -1.53 3.58
N LEU A 50 24.20 -2.20 3.35
CA LEU A 50 24.09 -3.17 2.28
C LEU A 50 24.44 -2.49 0.95
N ASN A 51 25.20 -3.17 0.10
CA ASN A 51 25.38 -2.70 -1.27
C ASN A 51 24.03 -2.76 -2.03
N ALA A 52 23.93 -2.07 -3.17
CA ALA A 52 22.67 -1.97 -3.91
C ALA A 52 22.13 -3.36 -4.35
N ILE A 53 23.01 -4.31 -4.65
CA ILE A 53 22.64 -5.66 -5.08
C ILE A 53 22.10 -6.46 -3.90
N ASP A 54 22.75 -6.40 -2.75
CA ASP A 54 22.32 -7.11 -1.53
C ASP A 54 20.98 -6.55 -1.05
N LYS A 55 20.77 -5.24 -1.16
CA LYS A 55 19.50 -4.60 -0.85
C LYS A 55 18.38 -5.08 -1.77
N LEU A 56 18.61 -5.13 -3.08
CA LEU A 56 17.62 -5.65 -4.04
C LEU A 56 17.30 -7.12 -3.77
N ALA A 57 18.29 -7.93 -3.45
CA ALA A 57 18.08 -9.33 -3.08
C ALA A 57 17.24 -9.44 -1.80
N GLN A 58 17.55 -8.64 -0.79
CA GLN A 58 16.81 -8.62 0.47
C GLN A 58 15.36 -8.14 0.28
N ASP A 59 15.13 -7.08 -0.48
CA ASP A 59 13.79 -6.59 -0.79
C ASP A 59 12.97 -7.65 -1.56
N SER A 60 13.60 -8.39 -2.47
CA SER A 60 12.97 -9.48 -3.22
C SER A 60 12.59 -10.66 -2.31
N ILE A 61 13.47 -11.03 -1.36
CA ILE A 61 13.19 -12.06 -0.35
C ILE A 61 12.04 -11.59 0.55
N THR A 62 12.04 -10.34 0.97
CA THR A 62 10.98 -9.75 1.78
C THR A 62 9.63 -9.78 1.04
N ARG A 63 9.60 -9.40 -0.25
CA ARG A 63 8.40 -9.52 -1.10
C ARG A 63 7.88 -10.96 -1.15
N ALA A 64 8.78 -11.92 -1.37
CA ALA A 64 8.40 -13.33 -1.43
C ALA A 64 7.83 -13.84 -0.09
N ARG A 65 8.40 -13.42 1.04
CA ARG A 65 7.92 -13.76 2.38
C ARG A 65 6.54 -13.16 2.63
N ILE A 66 6.34 -11.87 2.34
CA ILE A 66 5.03 -11.20 2.47
C ILE A 66 3.98 -11.92 1.60
N LYS A 67 4.28 -12.17 0.33
CA LYS A 67 3.36 -12.83 -0.61
C LYS A 67 3.00 -14.26 -0.19
N ARG A 68 3.94 -14.98 0.44
CA ARG A 68 3.73 -16.39 0.86
C ARG A 68 2.90 -16.48 2.13
N ASN A 69 3.05 -15.55 3.07
CA ASN A 69 2.50 -15.65 4.41
C ASN A 69 1.26 -14.78 4.61
N ALA A 70 1.18 -13.63 3.94
CA ALA A 70 -0.03 -12.82 4.00
C ALA A 70 -1.18 -13.45 3.21
N LYS A 71 -2.40 -13.31 3.71
CA LYS A 71 -3.60 -13.65 2.94
C LYS A 71 -3.61 -12.89 1.62
N ARG A 72 -4.20 -13.50 0.59
CA ARG A 72 -4.21 -12.93 -0.76
C ARG A 72 -4.78 -11.51 -0.81
N GLU A 73 -5.89 -11.27 -0.14
CA GLU A 73 -6.53 -9.95 -0.04
C GLU A 73 -5.62 -8.93 0.67
N CYS A 74 -4.96 -9.35 1.76
CA CYS A 74 -4.02 -8.53 2.52
C CYS A 74 -2.83 -8.10 1.68
N PHE A 75 -2.24 -9.04 0.92
CA PHE A 75 -1.14 -8.72 0.00
C PHE A 75 -1.56 -7.71 -1.07
N TYR A 76 -2.74 -7.88 -1.68
CA TYR A 76 -3.22 -6.92 -2.68
C TYR A 76 -3.54 -5.54 -2.09
N ALA A 77 -4.03 -5.47 -0.85
CA ALA A 77 -4.23 -4.19 -0.16
C ALA A 77 -2.90 -3.44 0.02
N LEU A 78 -1.83 -4.14 0.43
CA LEU A 78 -0.49 -3.53 0.52
C LEU A 78 0.02 -3.05 -0.84
N VAL A 79 -0.10 -3.86 -1.89
CA VAL A 79 0.36 -3.48 -3.25
C VAL A 79 -0.44 -2.30 -3.79
N ALA A 80 -1.77 -2.27 -3.61
CA ALA A 80 -2.61 -1.16 -4.05
C ALA A 80 -2.23 0.16 -3.39
N LYS A 81 -1.88 0.14 -2.09
CA LYS A 81 -1.58 1.34 -1.30
C LYS A 81 -0.13 1.79 -1.41
N TYR A 82 0.81 0.85 -1.34
CA TYR A 82 2.24 1.12 -1.21
C TYR A 82 3.05 0.80 -2.47
N GLY A 83 2.46 0.12 -3.46
CA GLY A 83 3.11 -0.18 -4.73
C GLY A 83 3.48 1.10 -5.50
N ALA A 84 4.69 1.18 -6.01
CA ALA A 84 5.14 2.28 -6.86
C ALA A 84 4.90 1.98 -8.36
N ASP A 85 4.86 0.70 -8.75
CA ASP A 85 4.52 0.29 -10.10
C ASP A 85 3.02 0.43 -10.35
N GLU A 86 2.66 1.17 -11.40
CA GLU A 86 1.26 1.45 -11.74
C GLU A 86 0.52 0.20 -12.23
N ALA A 87 1.20 -0.69 -12.97
CA ALA A 87 0.63 -1.93 -13.45
C ALA A 87 0.36 -2.91 -12.31
N ASP A 88 1.31 -3.06 -11.37
CA ASP A 88 1.13 -3.87 -10.16
C ASP A 88 -0.04 -3.34 -9.31
N ARG A 89 -0.14 -2.01 -9.14
CA ARG A 89 -1.25 -1.38 -8.43
C ARG A 89 -2.59 -1.62 -9.11
N ALA A 90 -2.66 -1.45 -10.43
CA ALA A 90 -3.87 -1.69 -11.20
C ALA A 90 -4.33 -3.16 -11.10
N ASN A 91 -3.40 -4.11 -11.17
CA ASN A 91 -3.66 -5.52 -10.94
C ASN A 91 -4.18 -5.79 -9.53
N ALA A 92 -3.56 -5.21 -8.52
CA ALA A 92 -3.98 -5.36 -7.13
C ALA A 92 -5.41 -4.82 -6.91
N VAL A 93 -5.73 -3.65 -7.48
CA VAL A 93 -7.09 -3.08 -7.44
C VAL A 93 -8.09 -4.02 -8.11
N ASN A 94 -7.78 -4.58 -9.29
CA ASN A 94 -8.66 -5.52 -9.98
C ASN A 94 -8.91 -6.79 -9.16
N GLU A 95 -7.90 -7.32 -8.48
CA GLU A 95 -8.05 -8.50 -7.62
C GLU A 95 -8.89 -8.19 -6.38
N LEU A 96 -8.68 -7.04 -5.73
CA LEU A 96 -9.50 -6.59 -4.60
C LEU A 96 -10.96 -6.40 -5.00
N VAL A 97 -11.25 -5.89 -6.20
CA VAL A 97 -12.62 -5.77 -6.70
C VAL A 97 -13.34 -7.13 -6.77
N LYS A 98 -12.62 -8.18 -7.17
CA LYS A 98 -13.18 -9.55 -7.24
C LYS A 98 -13.48 -10.14 -5.86
N LEU A 99 -12.72 -9.74 -4.84
CA LEU A 99 -12.83 -10.22 -3.46
C LEU A 99 -13.79 -9.40 -2.60
N CYS A 100 -14.21 -8.24 -3.11
CA CYS A 100 -15.06 -7.31 -2.39
C CYS A 100 -16.54 -7.67 -2.53
N ASP A 101 -17.21 -7.98 -1.41
CA ASP A 101 -18.64 -8.33 -1.37
C ASP A 101 -19.58 -7.12 -1.25
N ILE A 102 -19.04 -5.89 -1.18
CA ILE A 102 -19.84 -4.68 -1.06
C ILE A 102 -20.69 -4.49 -2.32
N ASP A 103 -22.00 -4.28 -2.15
CA ASP A 103 -22.94 -4.05 -3.23
C ASP A 103 -22.69 -2.69 -3.93
N CYS A 104 -21.89 -2.75 -5.00
CA CYS A 104 -21.47 -1.61 -5.79
C CYS A 104 -21.09 -2.06 -7.19
N THR A 105 -21.20 -1.16 -8.19
CA THR A 105 -20.74 -1.44 -9.55
C THR A 105 -19.23 -1.71 -9.57
N VAL A 106 -18.76 -2.45 -10.56
CA VAL A 106 -17.32 -2.77 -10.70
C VAL A 106 -16.48 -1.49 -10.77
N GLU A 107 -16.93 -0.51 -11.54
CA GLU A 107 -16.29 0.80 -11.67
C GLU A 107 -16.29 1.56 -10.34
N GLY A 108 -17.40 1.50 -9.62
CA GLY A 108 -17.53 2.09 -8.29
C GLY A 108 -16.56 1.46 -7.28
N LYS A 109 -16.45 0.12 -7.28
CA LYS A 109 -15.47 -0.60 -6.44
C LYS A 109 -14.04 -0.17 -6.78
N LYS A 110 -13.66 -0.19 -8.06
CA LYS A 110 -12.32 0.25 -8.52
C LYS A 110 -12.02 1.67 -8.06
N PHE A 111 -12.97 2.56 -8.25
CA PHE A 111 -12.81 3.96 -7.86
C PHE A 111 -12.63 4.12 -6.35
N LEU A 112 -13.44 3.45 -5.52
CA LEU A 112 -13.34 3.54 -4.07
C LEU A 112 -12.04 2.95 -3.53
N ILE A 113 -11.57 1.82 -4.08
CA ILE A 113 -10.29 1.22 -3.71
C ILE A 113 -9.14 2.17 -4.08
N TRP A 114 -9.18 2.71 -5.30
CA TRP A 114 -8.18 3.68 -5.73
C TRP A 114 -8.21 4.96 -4.87
N LEU A 115 -9.40 5.47 -4.55
CA LEU A 115 -9.56 6.64 -3.67
C LEU A 115 -9.00 6.38 -2.26
N TRP A 116 -9.10 5.16 -1.75
CA TRP A 116 -8.50 4.77 -0.48
C TRP A 116 -6.97 4.73 -0.56
N ALA A 117 -6.42 4.21 -1.66
CA ALA A 117 -4.99 4.06 -1.87
C ALA A 117 -4.25 5.39 -2.06
N VAL A 118 -4.94 6.44 -2.53
CA VAL A 118 -4.33 7.77 -2.68
C VAL A 118 -4.35 8.59 -1.38
N GLY A 119 -3.41 9.52 -1.24
CA GLY A 119 -3.29 10.38 -0.08
C GLY A 119 -4.49 11.32 0.11
N SER A 120 -4.74 11.75 1.34
CA SER A 120 -5.89 12.58 1.72
C SER A 120 -6.02 13.90 0.94
N LYS A 121 -4.90 14.49 0.52
CA LYS A 121 -4.90 15.72 -0.29
C LYS A 121 -5.50 15.51 -1.68
N GLN A 122 -5.20 14.38 -2.32
CA GLN A 122 -5.72 14.02 -3.65
C GLN A 122 -7.19 13.61 -3.59
N ARG A 123 -7.64 13.01 -2.47
CA ARG A 123 -9.03 12.58 -2.28
C ARG A 123 -10.05 13.72 -2.43
N ARG A 124 -9.73 14.94 -1.95
CA ARG A 124 -10.67 16.06 -1.97
C ARG A 124 -11.09 16.47 -3.38
N GLY A 125 -10.16 16.50 -4.33
CA GLY A 125 -10.44 16.83 -5.73
C GLY A 125 -11.23 15.75 -6.47
N LEU A 126 -11.18 14.50 -6.00
CA LEU A 126 -11.77 13.35 -6.67
C LEU A 126 -13.19 13.02 -6.20
N ILE A 127 -13.62 13.52 -5.02
CA ILE A 127 -14.96 13.23 -4.48
C ILE A 127 -16.07 13.80 -5.39
N GLY A 128 -15.85 14.95 -6.02
CA GLY A 128 -16.79 15.51 -6.99
C GLY A 128 -17.00 14.57 -8.20
N GLN A 129 -15.92 14.06 -8.76
CA GLN A 129 -15.96 13.09 -9.88
C GLN A 129 -16.60 11.75 -9.46
N ALA A 130 -16.46 11.39 -8.19
CA ALA A 130 -17.04 10.15 -7.67
C ALA A 130 -18.56 10.17 -7.68
N LEU A 131 -19.18 11.29 -7.36
CA LEU A 131 -20.64 11.43 -7.36
C LEU A 131 -21.22 11.20 -8.76
N ASP A 132 -20.52 11.62 -9.82
CA ASP A 132 -20.92 11.39 -11.20
C ASP A 132 -20.89 9.90 -11.59
N LEU A 133 -19.89 9.15 -11.09
CA LEU A 133 -19.78 7.68 -11.32
C LEU A 133 -20.87 6.89 -10.56
N PHE A 134 -21.43 7.47 -9.51
CA PHE A 134 -22.51 6.91 -8.71
C PHE A 134 -23.87 7.58 -9.03
N SER A 135 -24.03 8.13 -10.20
CA SER A 135 -25.16 8.98 -10.64
C SER A 135 -26.56 8.41 -10.39
N SER A 136 -26.69 7.10 -10.17
CA SER A 136 -27.94 6.44 -9.79
C SER A 136 -28.14 6.30 -8.27
N ALA A 137 -27.14 6.62 -7.45
CA ALA A 137 -27.20 6.49 -6.00
C ALA A 137 -27.29 7.87 -5.33
N SER A 138 -28.09 7.97 -4.26
CA SER A 138 -28.10 9.19 -3.45
C SER A 138 -26.71 9.42 -2.85
N GLU A 139 -26.36 10.68 -2.60
CA GLU A 139 -25.11 11.08 -1.92
C GLU A 139 -24.92 10.32 -0.60
N ARG A 140 -26.00 10.14 0.17
CA ARG A 140 -25.99 9.34 1.41
C ARG A 140 -25.57 7.89 1.15
N THR A 141 -26.02 7.27 0.06
CA THR A 141 -25.67 5.90 -0.31
C THR A 141 -24.20 5.81 -0.71
N PHE A 142 -23.70 6.79 -1.44
CA PHE A 142 -22.27 6.88 -1.79
C PHE A 142 -21.39 6.95 -0.53
N PHE A 143 -21.66 7.85 0.40
CA PHE A 143 -20.86 7.97 1.62
C PHE A 143 -20.91 6.74 2.52
N ARG A 144 -22.07 6.04 2.58
CA ARG A 144 -22.18 4.77 3.29
C ARG A 144 -21.27 3.70 2.66
N ARG A 145 -21.38 3.47 1.34
CA ARG A 145 -20.55 2.50 0.62
C ARG A 145 -19.07 2.83 0.68
N LYS A 146 -18.73 4.12 0.58
CA LYS A 146 -17.35 4.57 0.78
C LYS A 146 -16.84 4.21 2.17
N LYS A 147 -17.62 4.44 3.21
CA LYS A 147 -17.24 4.08 4.58
C LYS A 147 -17.03 2.58 4.71
N GLU A 148 -17.99 1.75 4.29
CA GLU A 148 -17.90 0.29 4.32
C GLU A 148 -16.64 -0.21 3.60
N MET A 149 -16.34 0.33 2.41
CA MET A 149 -15.15 -0.01 1.63
C MET A 149 -13.85 0.37 2.37
N PHE A 150 -13.80 1.56 2.95
CA PHE A 150 -12.61 2.04 3.65
C PHE A 150 -12.38 1.27 4.95
N ASP A 151 -13.43 0.93 5.68
CA ASP A 151 -13.34 0.12 6.90
C ASP A 151 -12.80 -1.27 6.57
N TRP A 152 -13.33 -1.94 5.54
CA TRP A 152 -12.83 -3.22 5.04
C TRP A 152 -11.35 -3.14 4.59
N LEU A 153 -10.96 -2.14 3.80
CA LEU A 153 -9.58 -1.99 3.32
C LEU A 153 -8.60 -1.66 4.45
N ASN A 154 -9.02 -0.87 5.43
CA ASN A 154 -8.21 -0.58 6.62
C ASN A 154 -8.01 -1.82 7.49
N GLU A 155 -9.03 -2.68 7.59
CA GLU A 155 -8.93 -3.97 8.29
C GLU A 155 -7.92 -4.88 7.57
N LEU A 156 -8.01 -5.02 6.23
CA LEU A 156 -7.04 -5.80 5.45
C LEU A 156 -5.61 -5.27 5.61
N GLU A 157 -5.42 -3.95 5.59
CA GLU A 157 -4.12 -3.33 5.82
C GLU A 157 -3.59 -3.63 7.23
N GLY A 158 -4.44 -3.49 8.26
CA GLY A 158 -4.07 -3.78 9.65
C GLY A 158 -3.68 -5.24 9.84
N LEU A 159 -4.45 -6.19 9.27
CA LEU A 159 -4.12 -7.61 9.27
C LEU A 159 -2.80 -7.88 8.54
N ALA A 160 -2.62 -7.29 7.36
CA ALA A 160 -1.40 -7.44 6.58
C ALA A 160 -0.15 -6.97 7.34
N ILE A 161 -0.23 -5.83 8.00
CA ILE A 161 0.89 -5.30 8.81
C ILE A 161 1.19 -6.23 9.98
N SER A 162 0.15 -6.76 10.64
CA SER A 162 0.30 -7.72 11.75
C SER A 162 0.96 -9.03 11.29
N GLU A 163 0.49 -9.60 10.17
CA GLU A 163 1.06 -10.83 9.58
C GLU A 163 2.52 -10.61 9.15
N VAL A 164 2.83 -9.46 8.56
CA VAL A 164 4.20 -9.10 8.16
C VAL A 164 5.11 -8.95 9.38
N LYS A 165 4.62 -8.33 10.44
CA LYS A 165 5.38 -8.18 11.70
C LYS A 165 5.80 -9.53 12.27
N GLU A 166 4.89 -10.50 12.29
CA GLU A 166 5.17 -11.84 12.78
C GLU A 166 6.22 -12.55 11.93
N VAL A 167 6.14 -12.40 10.59
CA VAL A 167 7.02 -13.08 9.63
C VAL A 167 8.40 -12.43 9.50
N LEU A 168 8.49 -11.13 9.71
CA LEU A 168 9.73 -10.36 9.56
C LEU A 168 10.39 -10.01 10.90
N GLY A 169 9.88 -10.53 12.02
CA GLY A 169 10.45 -10.25 13.35
C GLY A 169 11.97 -10.50 13.47
N ASP A 170 12.50 -11.42 12.67
CA ASP A 170 13.93 -11.74 12.63
C ASP A 170 14.76 -10.75 11.78
N VAL A 171 14.11 -9.86 11.01
CA VAL A 171 14.74 -8.96 10.02
C VAL A 171 14.55 -7.49 10.40
N LEU A 172 13.66 -7.24 11.36
CA LEU A 172 13.39 -5.95 11.97
C LEU A 172 14.27 -5.77 13.21
#